data_14a9c7ad361ddf6fd7433bc608fe4d4d
#
_entry.id   14a9c7ad361ddf6fd7433bc608fe4d4d
#
_cell.length_a   1.000
_cell.length_b   1.000
_cell.length_c   1.000
_cell.angle_alpha   90.00
_cell.angle_beta   90.00
_cell.angle_gamma   90.00
#
_symmetry.space_group_name_H-M   'P 1'
#
loop_
_entity.id
_entity.type
_entity.pdbx_description
1 polymer ?
#
loop_
_entity_poly.entity_id
_entity_poly.type
_entity_poly.pdbx_seq_one_letter_code
_entity_poly.pdbx_strand_id
1 'polypeptide(L)'
;MVDAPAPAKSPNLEIQDFRGNFDEVSELIQSSWAENAQKPLLYSPEFLASCFEYPGASFRLAPTIYTGNKPVAFIAGFPRTVRYRGRDLRIIVASFLSVSVGQKNKGYGVLLWNELVGRARAAGYDGMVNYCVDGEAMNGIILGCCRMLKLATARFYSTPYQMRLLTQKRASEAHSGRKEEREQDALENFLEGVRPIVDETPLARVWSREEAAWQLKRYGSIVAQHSAGSRRGIVTGYLMEIANAQRTRCLLIEDLLWGTLAAPERETLLHQFLDRGISAGAQMAIVPVLNYADLAPLRAARFRSSPRLVHGYLTIFSGEPLPEEVPAAYLDIF
;
A
#
# COMPACT_ATOMS: atom_id res chain seq x y z
N MET A 1 -49.42 -7.24 35.06
CA MET A 1 -48.24 -7.83 34.38
C MET A 1 -48.05 -7.05 33.11
N VAL A 2 -46.98 -6.29 33.04
CA VAL A 2 -46.63 -5.53 31.84
C VAL A 2 -45.75 -6.45 31.02
N ASP A 3 -46.21 -6.81 29.80
CA ASP A 3 -45.42 -7.63 28.89
C ASP A 3 -44.09 -6.94 28.55
N ALA A 4 -42.98 -7.62 28.85
CA ALA A 4 -41.68 -7.19 28.44
C ALA A 4 -41.59 -7.18 26.90
N PRO A 5 -41.08 -6.10 26.25
CA PRO A 5 -40.96 -6.06 24.83
C PRO A 5 -40.04 -7.20 24.35
N ALA A 6 -40.49 -7.93 23.33
CA ALA A 6 -39.70 -8.99 22.69
C ALA A 6 -38.33 -8.43 22.27
N PRO A 7 -37.23 -9.21 22.44
CA PRO A 7 -35.91 -8.77 22.07
C PRO A 7 -35.90 -8.46 20.57
N ALA A 8 -35.49 -7.24 20.23
CA ALA A 8 -35.32 -6.81 18.84
C ALA A 8 -34.43 -7.83 18.11
N LYS A 9 -34.95 -8.43 17.05
CA LYS A 9 -34.18 -9.32 16.16
C LYS A 9 -32.90 -8.60 15.77
N SER A 10 -31.77 -9.22 16.11
CA SER A 10 -30.46 -8.73 15.61
C SER A 10 -30.57 -8.52 14.11
N PRO A 11 -30.21 -7.34 13.57
CA PRO A 11 -30.24 -7.12 12.13
C PRO A 11 -29.44 -8.26 11.47
N ASN A 12 -30.02 -8.91 10.47
CA ASN A 12 -29.32 -9.91 9.67
C ASN A 12 -28.06 -9.24 9.10
N LEU A 13 -26.93 -9.64 9.64
CA LEU A 13 -25.62 -9.15 9.23
C LEU A 13 -25.27 -9.90 7.96
N GLU A 14 -25.34 -9.20 6.84
CA GLU A 14 -24.99 -9.76 5.54
C GLU A 14 -23.67 -9.13 5.06
N ILE A 15 -22.69 -9.99 4.74
CA ILE A 15 -21.48 -9.57 4.07
C ILE A 15 -21.78 -9.55 2.58
N GLN A 16 -21.63 -8.38 1.97
CA GLN A 16 -21.91 -8.17 0.55
C GLN A 16 -20.64 -7.72 -0.19
N ASP A 17 -20.72 -7.68 -1.51
CA ASP A 17 -19.72 -7.02 -2.32
C ASP A 17 -19.79 -5.50 -2.10
N PHE A 18 -18.65 -4.82 -2.23
CA PHE A 18 -18.62 -3.37 -2.20
C PHE A 18 -19.49 -2.79 -3.31
N ARG A 19 -20.29 -1.78 -2.98
CA ARG A 19 -21.28 -1.18 -3.90
C ARG A 19 -20.74 0.00 -4.70
N GLY A 20 -19.44 0.35 -4.55
CA GLY A 20 -18.80 1.43 -5.32
C GLY A 20 -18.96 2.84 -4.74
N ASN A 21 -19.55 3.01 -3.56
CA ASN A 21 -19.64 4.33 -2.92
C ASN A 21 -18.34 4.64 -2.16
N PHE A 22 -17.39 5.28 -2.84
CA PHE A 22 -16.08 5.61 -2.29
C PHE A 22 -16.13 6.72 -1.24
N ASP A 23 -17.10 7.63 -1.29
CA ASP A 23 -17.28 8.68 -0.27
C ASP A 23 -17.57 8.05 1.09
N GLU A 24 -18.54 7.14 1.15
CA GLU A 24 -18.93 6.46 2.39
C GLU A 24 -17.81 5.60 2.96
N VAL A 25 -17.04 4.93 2.11
CA VAL A 25 -15.89 4.13 2.55
C VAL A 25 -14.76 5.02 3.03
N SER A 26 -14.47 6.14 2.36
CA SER A 26 -13.50 7.13 2.82
C SER A 26 -13.87 7.65 4.22
N GLU A 27 -15.12 8.03 4.45
CA GLU A 27 -15.62 8.44 5.77
C GLU A 27 -15.49 7.34 6.83
N LEU A 28 -15.82 6.08 6.46
CA LEU A 28 -15.68 4.92 7.35
C LEU A 28 -14.22 4.72 7.77
N ILE A 29 -13.28 4.74 6.83
CA ILE A 29 -11.85 4.58 7.11
C ILE A 29 -11.37 5.71 8.02
N GLN A 30 -11.66 6.97 7.68
CA GLN A 30 -11.23 8.14 8.44
C GLN A 30 -11.78 8.11 9.88
N SER A 31 -13.07 7.83 10.05
CA SER A 31 -13.70 7.76 11.38
C SER A 31 -13.19 6.57 12.19
N SER A 32 -12.98 5.41 11.58
CA SER A 32 -12.45 4.21 12.23
C SER A 32 -11.04 4.42 12.78
N TRP A 33 -10.22 5.21 12.09
CA TRP A 33 -8.80 5.41 12.41
C TRP A 33 -8.55 6.68 13.21
N ALA A 34 -9.51 7.60 13.29
CA ALA A 34 -9.37 8.86 14.01
C ALA A 34 -9.06 8.69 15.52
N GLU A 35 -9.51 7.59 16.13
CA GLU A 35 -9.24 7.28 17.54
C GLU A 35 -7.84 6.69 17.77
N ASN A 36 -7.14 6.29 16.71
CA ASN A 36 -5.78 5.83 16.87
C ASN A 36 -4.88 7.03 17.21
N ALA A 37 -4.07 6.90 18.27
CA ALA A 37 -3.05 7.89 18.62
C ALA A 37 -2.01 8.11 17.50
N GLN A 38 -2.13 7.38 16.43
CA GLN A 38 -1.34 7.45 15.21
C GLN A 38 -2.00 8.47 14.29
N LYS A 39 -1.20 9.25 13.60
CA LYS A 39 -1.66 10.15 12.55
C LYS A 39 -2.07 9.31 11.33
N PRO A 40 -3.37 9.06 11.11
CA PRO A 40 -3.79 8.16 10.05
C PRO A 40 -3.56 8.80 8.69
N LEU A 41 -3.25 7.97 7.70
CA LEU A 41 -3.34 8.34 6.30
C LEU A 41 -4.82 8.60 5.96
N LEU A 42 -5.07 9.69 5.25
CA LEU A 42 -6.40 10.04 4.77
C LEU A 42 -6.56 9.53 3.34
N TYR A 43 -7.41 8.57 3.16
CA TYR A 43 -7.72 8.02 1.83
C TYR A 43 -8.93 8.75 1.27
N SER A 44 -8.67 9.65 0.29
CA SER A 44 -9.77 10.35 -0.39
C SER A 44 -10.58 9.38 -1.27
N PRO A 45 -11.85 9.72 -1.61
CA PRO A 45 -12.65 8.93 -2.52
C PRO A 45 -11.95 8.67 -3.87
N GLU A 46 -11.25 9.68 -4.41
CA GLU A 46 -10.52 9.58 -5.68
C GLU A 46 -9.33 8.62 -5.56
N PHE A 47 -8.61 8.65 -4.43
CA PHE A 47 -7.53 7.70 -4.19
C PHE A 47 -8.06 6.27 -4.12
N LEU A 48 -9.15 6.05 -3.37
CA LEU A 48 -9.78 4.73 -3.27
C LEU A 48 -10.29 4.26 -4.63
N ALA A 49 -10.95 5.13 -5.41
CA ALA A 49 -11.40 4.80 -6.76
C ALA A 49 -10.22 4.37 -7.64
N SER A 50 -9.11 5.11 -7.61
CA SER A 50 -7.92 4.76 -8.39
C SER A 50 -7.31 3.41 -8.02
N CYS A 51 -7.43 2.97 -6.74
CA CYS A 51 -7.01 1.62 -6.34
C CYS A 51 -7.86 0.53 -7.03
N PHE A 52 -9.14 0.78 -7.28
CA PHE A 52 -10.03 -0.14 -8.00
C PHE A 52 -9.91 -0.07 -9.52
N GLU A 53 -9.19 0.91 -10.06
CA GLU A 53 -8.75 0.94 -11.46
C GLU A 53 -7.52 0.05 -11.73
N TYR A 54 -6.93 -0.51 -10.68
CA TYR A 54 -5.80 -1.44 -10.81
C TYR A 54 -6.21 -2.66 -11.65
N PRO A 55 -5.36 -3.13 -12.58
CA PRO A 55 -5.64 -4.29 -13.42
C PRO A 55 -6.02 -5.53 -12.61
N GLY A 56 -7.21 -6.04 -12.83
CA GLY A 56 -7.75 -7.20 -12.11
C GLY A 56 -8.38 -6.90 -10.74
N ALA A 57 -8.42 -5.63 -10.28
CA ALA A 57 -9.18 -5.27 -9.09
C ALA A 57 -10.68 -5.55 -9.28
N SER A 58 -11.35 -5.94 -8.21
CA SER A 58 -12.75 -6.32 -8.27
C SER A 58 -13.47 -6.01 -6.96
N PHE A 59 -14.69 -5.50 -7.03
CA PHE A 59 -15.55 -5.32 -5.86
C PHE A 59 -15.89 -6.63 -5.14
N ARG A 60 -15.80 -7.78 -5.83
CA ARG A 60 -15.93 -9.10 -5.20
C ARG A 60 -14.83 -9.39 -4.18
N LEU A 61 -13.64 -8.79 -4.35
CA LEU A 61 -12.54 -8.87 -3.38
C LEU A 61 -12.60 -7.72 -2.36
N ALA A 62 -13.73 -7.06 -2.22
CA ALA A 62 -13.97 -6.00 -1.24
C ALA A 62 -15.21 -6.31 -0.39
N PRO A 63 -15.17 -7.38 0.46
CA PRO A 63 -16.29 -7.71 1.33
C PRO A 63 -16.59 -6.56 2.28
N THR A 64 -17.86 -6.21 2.37
CA THR A 64 -18.36 -5.05 3.11
C THR A 64 -19.58 -5.44 3.93
N ILE A 65 -19.64 -5.01 5.18
CA ILE A 65 -20.83 -5.15 6.03
C ILE A 65 -21.60 -3.83 5.98
N TYR A 66 -22.88 -3.92 5.67
CA TYR A 66 -23.79 -2.78 5.64
C TYR A 66 -24.82 -2.81 6.76
N THR A 67 -25.22 -1.63 7.22
CA THR A 67 -26.43 -1.43 8.02
C THR A 67 -27.34 -0.51 7.20
N GLY A 68 -28.43 -1.08 6.67
CA GLY A 68 -29.17 -0.42 5.59
C GLY A 68 -28.27 -0.22 4.36
N ASN A 69 -28.09 1.03 3.96
CA ASN A 69 -27.22 1.36 2.82
C ASN A 69 -25.81 1.80 3.24
N LYS A 70 -25.57 2.04 4.53
CA LYS A 70 -24.28 2.58 5.01
C LYS A 70 -23.29 1.47 5.33
N PRO A 71 -22.04 1.51 4.80
CA PRO A 71 -21.00 0.57 5.18
C PRO A 71 -20.59 0.80 6.64
N VAL A 72 -20.54 -0.28 7.42
CA VAL A 72 -20.11 -0.25 8.83
C VAL A 72 -18.82 -1.02 9.07
N ALA A 73 -18.43 -1.87 8.14
CA ALA A 73 -17.10 -2.48 8.10
C ALA A 73 -16.70 -2.78 6.65
N PHE A 74 -15.41 -2.64 6.34
CA PHE A 74 -14.87 -2.75 4.99
C PHE A 74 -13.45 -3.32 5.01
N ILE A 75 -13.10 -4.12 4.02
CA ILE A 75 -11.74 -4.52 3.66
C ILE A 75 -11.69 -4.71 2.14
N ALA A 76 -10.54 -4.49 1.52
CA ALA A 76 -10.34 -4.77 0.11
C ALA A 76 -9.07 -5.59 -0.13
N GLY A 77 -9.11 -6.46 -1.15
CA GLY A 77 -7.99 -7.22 -1.66
C GLY A 77 -7.63 -6.81 -3.08
N PHE A 78 -6.37 -6.45 -3.31
CA PHE A 78 -5.87 -6.04 -4.62
C PHE A 78 -4.94 -7.10 -5.20
N PRO A 79 -5.20 -7.60 -6.42
CA PRO A 79 -4.38 -8.63 -7.05
C PRO A 79 -2.93 -8.20 -7.21
N ARG A 80 -2.02 -9.14 -7.03
CA ARG A 80 -0.60 -8.99 -7.38
C ARG A 80 -0.05 -10.33 -7.85
N THR A 81 0.94 -10.28 -8.72
CA THR A 81 1.82 -11.42 -8.98
C THR A 81 3.13 -11.20 -8.26
N VAL A 82 3.57 -12.18 -7.48
CA VAL A 82 4.85 -12.12 -6.78
C VAL A 82 5.68 -13.35 -7.14
N ARG A 83 6.97 -13.16 -7.35
CA ARG A 83 7.95 -14.25 -7.45
C ARG A 83 8.45 -14.58 -6.05
N TYR A 84 8.27 -15.81 -5.66
CA TYR A 84 8.75 -16.33 -4.40
C TYR A 84 9.45 -17.68 -4.62
N ARG A 85 10.74 -17.76 -4.29
CA ARG A 85 11.55 -18.96 -4.51
C ARG A 85 11.50 -19.48 -5.95
N GLY A 86 11.56 -18.58 -6.93
CA GLY A 86 11.53 -18.92 -8.35
C GLY A 86 10.16 -19.32 -8.92
N ARG A 87 9.08 -19.25 -8.11
CA ARG A 87 7.70 -19.51 -8.54
C ARG A 87 6.90 -18.23 -8.53
N ASP A 88 6.13 -17.98 -9.55
CA ASP A 88 5.19 -16.88 -9.59
C ASP A 88 3.90 -17.32 -8.89
N LEU A 89 3.48 -16.54 -7.89
CA LEU A 89 2.28 -16.73 -7.09
C LEU A 89 1.31 -15.59 -7.35
N ARG A 90 0.05 -15.92 -7.54
CA ARG A 90 -1.03 -14.94 -7.59
C ARG A 90 -1.52 -14.68 -6.17
N ILE A 91 -1.29 -13.50 -5.67
CA ILE A 91 -1.70 -13.10 -4.31
C ILE A 91 -2.65 -11.91 -4.35
N ILE A 92 -3.25 -11.61 -3.21
CA ILE A 92 -3.90 -10.33 -2.96
C ILE A 92 -3.15 -9.55 -1.87
N VAL A 93 -3.07 -8.23 -2.01
CA VAL A 93 -2.71 -7.33 -0.92
C VAL A 93 -3.98 -6.90 -0.21
N ALA A 94 -4.14 -7.27 1.05
CA ALA A 94 -5.30 -6.88 1.85
C ALA A 94 -5.08 -5.49 2.47
N SER A 95 -5.99 -4.57 2.17
CA SER A 95 -5.89 -3.16 2.56
C SER A 95 -7.20 -2.63 3.13
N PHE A 96 -7.12 -1.49 3.83
CA PHE A 96 -8.26 -0.68 4.28
C PHE A 96 -9.19 -1.35 5.30
N LEU A 97 -8.75 -2.37 6.04
CA LEU A 97 -9.62 -2.96 7.07
C LEU A 97 -10.06 -1.88 8.06
N SER A 98 -11.35 -1.61 8.05
CA SER A 98 -11.97 -0.58 8.87
C SER A 98 -13.30 -1.05 9.43
N VAL A 99 -13.57 -0.69 10.69
CA VAL A 99 -14.83 -0.98 11.37
C VAL A 99 -15.29 0.29 12.05
N SER A 100 -16.55 0.70 11.84
CA SER A 100 -17.09 1.91 12.43
C SER A 100 -17.02 1.87 13.96
N VAL A 101 -16.82 3.03 14.59
CA VAL A 101 -16.60 3.17 16.05
C VAL A 101 -17.66 2.44 16.84
N GLY A 102 -18.95 2.62 16.52
CA GLY A 102 -20.06 1.97 17.22
C GLY A 102 -20.19 0.46 16.99
N GLN A 103 -19.37 -0.12 16.12
CA GLN A 103 -19.37 -1.56 15.79
C GLN A 103 -18.05 -2.25 16.18
N LYS A 104 -17.11 -1.54 16.81
CA LYS A 104 -15.85 -2.11 17.32
C LYS A 104 -16.13 -3.24 18.32
N ASN A 105 -15.22 -4.18 18.43
CA ASN A 105 -15.28 -5.36 19.32
C ASN A 105 -16.42 -6.36 19.04
N LYS A 106 -17.14 -6.24 17.93
CA LYS A 106 -18.18 -7.21 17.50
C LYS A 106 -17.63 -8.32 16.58
N GLY A 107 -16.32 -8.38 16.37
CA GLY A 107 -15.68 -9.40 15.55
C GLY A 107 -15.74 -9.13 14.04
N TYR A 108 -16.23 -7.96 13.58
CA TYR A 108 -16.40 -7.66 12.15
C TYR A 108 -15.09 -7.67 11.38
N GLY A 109 -13.99 -7.21 11.97
CA GLY A 109 -12.67 -7.28 11.34
C GLY A 109 -12.23 -8.72 11.05
N VAL A 110 -12.48 -9.63 11.98
CA VAL A 110 -12.20 -11.08 11.82
C VAL A 110 -13.10 -11.69 10.75
N LEU A 111 -14.40 -11.36 10.77
CA LEU A 111 -15.35 -11.85 9.77
C LEU A 111 -14.96 -11.41 8.36
N LEU A 112 -14.67 -10.13 8.16
CA LEU A 112 -14.28 -9.60 6.85
C LEU A 112 -12.95 -10.18 6.36
N TRP A 113 -11.97 -10.34 7.25
CA TRP A 113 -10.69 -10.91 6.87
C TRP A 113 -10.85 -12.38 6.43
N ASN A 114 -11.62 -13.18 7.18
CA ASN A 114 -11.91 -14.56 6.82
C ASN A 114 -12.70 -14.67 5.50
N GLU A 115 -13.67 -13.78 5.30
CA GLU A 115 -14.45 -13.71 4.06
C GLU A 115 -13.55 -13.38 2.87
N LEU A 116 -12.64 -12.40 3.02
CA LEU A 116 -11.68 -12.04 1.97
C LEU A 116 -10.77 -13.23 1.61
N VAL A 117 -10.27 -13.97 2.61
CA VAL A 117 -9.50 -15.21 2.38
C VAL A 117 -10.34 -16.24 1.63
N GLY A 118 -11.59 -16.45 2.01
CA GLY A 118 -12.49 -17.38 1.33
C GLY A 118 -12.70 -17.01 -0.14
N ARG A 119 -12.98 -15.73 -0.41
CA ARG A 119 -13.16 -15.20 -1.77
C ARG A 119 -11.90 -15.30 -2.61
N ALA A 120 -10.74 -14.98 -2.03
CA ALA A 120 -9.45 -15.07 -2.71
C ALA A 120 -9.14 -16.52 -3.10
N ARG A 121 -9.33 -17.47 -2.20
CA ARG A 121 -9.16 -18.91 -2.50
C ARG A 121 -10.10 -19.38 -3.60
N ALA A 122 -11.38 -19.00 -3.53
CA ALA A 122 -12.37 -19.35 -4.54
C ALA A 122 -12.04 -18.74 -5.92
N ALA A 123 -11.36 -17.59 -5.95
CA ALA A 123 -10.87 -16.93 -7.17
C ALA A 123 -9.51 -17.47 -7.66
N GLY A 124 -8.96 -18.49 -6.99
CA GLY A 124 -7.71 -19.16 -7.40
C GLY A 124 -6.45 -18.36 -7.06
N TYR A 125 -6.46 -17.53 -6.02
CA TYR A 125 -5.25 -16.92 -5.49
C TYR A 125 -4.49 -17.91 -4.59
N ASP A 126 -3.16 -17.83 -4.63
CA ASP A 126 -2.26 -18.71 -3.87
C ASP A 126 -2.04 -18.22 -2.45
N GLY A 127 -2.26 -16.93 -2.20
CA GLY A 127 -1.95 -16.33 -0.91
C GLY A 127 -2.40 -14.89 -0.76
N MET A 128 -1.98 -14.29 0.36
CA MET A 128 -2.31 -12.92 0.71
C MET A 128 -1.13 -12.24 1.42
N VAL A 129 -0.92 -10.96 1.12
CA VAL A 129 -0.04 -10.07 1.87
C VAL A 129 -0.86 -9.09 2.70
N ASN A 130 -0.44 -8.84 3.93
CA ASN A 130 -1.01 -7.85 4.82
C ASN A 130 0.11 -6.96 5.36
N TYR A 131 -0.16 -5.67 5.49
CA TYR A 131 0.71 -4.73 6.17
C TYR A 131 0.01 -4.16 7.40
N CYS A 132 0.76 -3.98 8.47
CA CYS A 132 0.27 -3.31 9.67
C CYS A 132 1.42 -2.61 10.40
N VAL A 133 1.09 -1.55 11.09
CA VAL A 133 2.04 -0.81 11.90
C VAL A 133 2.11 -1.44 13.30
N ASP A 134 3.27 -1.35 13.92
CA ASP A 134 3.47 -1.85 15.26
C ASP A 134 2.46 -1.26 16.26
N GLY A 135 1.89 -2.12 17.12
CA GLY A 135 0.84 -1.75 18.08
C GLY A 135 -0.58 -1.70 17.52
N GLU A 136 -0.80 -1.94 16.23
CA GLU A 136 -2.16 -2.02 15.67
C GLU A 136 -2.85 -3.35 15.98
N ALA A 137 -4.17 -3.28 16.21
CA ALA A 137 -5.01 -4.48 16.43
C ALA A 137 -4.95 -5.48 15.26
N MET A 138 -4.63 -5.01 14.06
CA MET A 138 -4.52 -5.83 12.86
C MET A 138 -3.49 -6.95 12.99
N ASN A 139 -2.38 -6.73 13.72
CA ASN A 139 -1.40 -7.78 14.02
C ASN A 139 -2.05 -8.99 14.69
N GLY A 140 -2.89 -8.75 15.70
CA GLY A 140 -3.62 -9.79 16.42
C GLY A 140 -4.67 -10.50 15.55
N ILE A 141 -5.36 -9.74 14.70
CA ILE A 141 -6.37 -10.27 13.77
C ILE A 141 -5.71 -11.21 12.76
N ILE A 142 -4.65 -10.79 12.07
CA ILE A 142 -3.94 -11.61 11.07
C ILE A 142 -3.49 -12.93 11.70
N LEU A 143 -2.72 -12.87 12.79
CA LEU A 143 -2.16 -14.06 13.42
C LEU A 143 -3.24 -14.95 14.03
N GLY A 144 -4.32 -14.38 14.58
CA GLY A 144 -5.45 -15.10 15.12
C GLY A 144 -6.24 -15.85 14.05
N CYS A 145 -6.58 -15.18 12.96
CA CYS A 145 -7.29 -15.77 11.82
C CYS A 145 -6.46 -16.85 11.13
N CYS A 146 -5.16 -16.61 10.91
CA CYS A 146 -4.29 -17.61 10.30
C CYS A 146 -4.21 -18.89 11.13
N ARG A 147 -4.08 -18.77 12.46
CA ARG A 147 -4.11 -19.94 13.36
C ARG A 147 -5.45 -20.68 13.29
N MET A 148 -6.56 -19.95 13.31
CA MET A 148 -7.91 -20.52 13.25
C MET A 148 -8.15 -21.28 11.94
N LEU A 149 -7.71 -20.71 10.82
CA LEU A 149 -7.83 -21.30 9.48
C LEU A 149 -6.71 -22.29 9.12
N LYS A 150 -5.75 -22.52 10.02
CA LYS A 150 -4.56 -23.36 9.81
C LYS A 150 -3.77 -22.96 8.56
N LEU A 151 -3.60 -21.65 8.35
CA LEU A 151 -2.86 -21.10 7.22
C LEU A 151 -1.37 -20.89 7.60
N ALA A 152 -0.48 -21.24 6.68
CA ALA A 152 0.93 -20.91 6.82
C ALA A 152 1.12 -19.40 6.65
N THR A 153 1.69 -18.77 7.67
CA THR A 153 1.91 -17.31 7.69
C THR A 153 3.29 -17.00 8.25
N ALA A 154 4.05 -16.18 7.55
CA ALA A 154 5.33 -15.67 8.00
C ALA A 154 5.36 -14.15 7.97
N ARG A 155 6.01 -13.56 8.98
CA ARG A 155 6.38 -12.15 8.95
C ARG A 155 7.65 -12.00 8.12
N PHE A 156 7.50 -11.64 6.85
CA PHE A 156 8.64 -11.49 5.94
C PHE A 156 9.35 -10.15 6.04
N TYR A 157 8.74 -9.19 6.72
CA TYR A 157 9.19 -7.81 6.71
C TYR A 157 8.90 -7.14 8.06
N SER A 158 9.88 -6.42 8.57
CA SER A 158 9.74 -5.60 9.78
C SER A 158 10.73 -4.43 9.69
N THR A 159 10.28 -3.26 9.32
CA THR A 159 11.16 -2.13 9.03
C THR A 159 10.54 -0.80 9.40
N PRO A 160 11.36 0.20 9.77
CA PRO A 160 10.88 1.55 9.97
C PRO A 160 10.57 2.25 8.64
N TYR A 161 9.71 3.25 8.69
CA TYR A 161 9.69 4.26 7.64
C TYR A 161 10.91 5.17 7.76
N GLN A 162 11.42 5.60 6.62
CA GLN A 162 12.31 6.76 6.55
C GLN A 162 11.48 7.99 6.22
N MET A 163 11.74 9.11 6.91
CA MET A 163 10.94 10.33 6.80
C MET A 163 11.82 11.55 6.63
N ARG A 164 11.35 12.53 5.84
CA ARG A 164 11.98 13.85 5.69
C ARG A 164 10.91 14.93 5.62
N LEU A 165 11.05 15.99 6.43
CA LEU A 165 10.27 17.21 6.24
C LEU A 165 10.80 17.97 5.01
N LEU A 166 9.88 18.39 4.16
CA LEU A 166 10.17 19.14 2.93
C LEU A 166 9.91 20.62 3.22
N THR A 167 10.95 21.43 3.12
CA THR A 167 10.81 22.88 3.21
C THR A 167 10.55 23.44 1.82
N GLN A 168 9.49 24.22 1.67
CA GLN A 168 9.27 25.01 0.48
C GLN A 168 10.42 26.04 0.39
N LYS A 169 11.50 25.71 -0.27
CA LYS A 169 12.34 26.75 -0.85
C LYS A 169 11.49 27.42 -1.93
N ARG A 170 11.43 28.77 -1.94
CA ARG A 170 10.90 29.52 -3.09
C ARG A 170 11.39 28.80 -4.35
N ALA A 171 10.44 28.30 -5.15
CA ALA A 171 10.75 27.68 -6.42
C ALA A 171 11.65 28.65 -7.18
N SER A 172 12.93 28.32 -7.30
CA SER A 172 13.78 29.03 -8.21
C SER A 172 13.27 28.69 -9.60
N GLU A 173 13.01 29.69 -10.40
CA GLU A 173 12.42 29.63 -11.75
C GLU A 173 13.23 28.82 -12.78
N ALA A 174 14.17 28.04 -12.33
CA ALA A 174 15.09 27.30 -13.17
C ALA A 174 14.63 25.86 -13.35
N HIS A 175 13.58 25.58 -14.10
CA HIS A 175 13.43 24.26 -14.81
C HIS A 175 12.21 24.23 -15.76
N SER A 176 11.84 25.33 -16.37
CA SER A 176 10.80 25.37 -17.43
C SER A 176 11.31 24.95 -18.83
N GLY A 177 12.30 24.11 -18.93
CA GLY A 177 12.94 23.78 -20.20
C GLY A 177 13.17 22.32 -20.56
N ARG A 178 12.70 21.34 -19.75
CA ARG A 178 12.80 19.93 -20.14
C ARG A 178 11.52 19.50 -20.83
N LYS A 179 11.69 18.97 -22.07
CA LYS A 179 10.69 18.19 -22.80
C LYS A 179 9.96 17.29 -21.81
N GLU A 180 8.62 17.30 -21.83
CA GLU A 180 7.81 16.24 -21.22
C GLU A 180 8.39 14.92 -21.69
N GLU A 181 9.04 14.22 -20.77
CA GLU A 181 9.54 12.86 -21.02
C GLU A 181 8.33 12.05 -21.45
N ARG A 182 8.39 11.42 -22.60
CA ARG A 182 7.25 10.69 -23.13
C ARG A 182 6.84 9.63 -22.11
N GLU A 183 5.56 9.51 -21.81
CA GLU A 183 5.02 8.49 -20.88
C GLU A 183 5.51 7.08 -21.23
N GLN A 184 5.70 6.82 -22.53
CA GLN A 184 6.24 5.57 -23.03
C GLN A 184 7.67 5.31 -22.55
N ASP A 185 8.51 6.34 -22.48
CA ASP A 185 9.90 6.21 -22.04
C ASP A 185 9.96 5.93 -20.53
N ALA A 186 9.02 6.49 -19.74
CA ALA A 186 8.90 6.22 -18.31
C ALA A 186 8.49 4.77 -18.04
N LEU A 187 7.54 4.23 -18.83
CA LEU A 187 7.09 2.85 -18.69
C LEU A 187 8.20 1.84 -19.00
N GLU A 188 8.93 2.04 -20.11
CA GLU A 188 10.06 1.16 -20.45
C GLU A 188 11.15 1.24 -19.39
N ASN A 189 11.50 2.44 -18.94
CA ASN A 189 12.51 2.66 -17.91
C ASN A 189 12.12 1.99 -16.58
N PHE A 190 10.83 2.03 -16.22
CA PHE A 190 10.30 1.34 -15.05
C PHE A 190 10.46 -0.18 -15.17
N LEU A 191 10.00 -0.76 -16.27
CA LEU A 191 10.07 -2.21 -16.52
C LEU A 191 11.51 -2.73 -16.60
N GLU A 192 12.42 -1.97 -17.24
CA GLU A 192 13.85 -2.28 -17.27
C GLU A 192 14.47 -2.21 -15.85
N GLY A 193 14.10 -1.21 -15.06
CA GLY A 193 14.61 -1.02 -13.70
C GLY A 193 14.16 -2.08 -12.71
N VAL A 194 12.94 -2.62 -12.89
CA VAL A 194 12.37 -3.66 -12.01
C VAL A 194 12.97 -5.04 -12.29
N ARG A 195 13.28 -5.36 -13.54
CA ARG A 195 13.71 -6.72 -13.93
C ARG A 195 14.84 -7.29 -13.07
N PRO A 196 16.00 -6.62 -12.89
CA PRO A 196 17.07 -7.16 -12.07
C PRO A 196 16.65 -7.33 -10.59
N ILE A 197 15.78 -6.45 -10.08
CA ILE A 197 15.27 -6.57 -8.71
C ILE A 197 14.43 -7.83 -8.54
N VAL A 198 13.56 -8.13 -9.50
CA VAL A 198 12.73 -9.36 -9.49
C VAL A 198 13.57 -10.62 -9.55
N ASP A 199 14.65 -10.58 -10.32
CA ASP A 199 15.53 -11.75 -10.51
C ASP A 199 16.44 -11.99 -9.29
N GLU A 200 16.82 -10.95 -8.56
CA GLU A 200 17.78 -11.03 -7.44
C GLU A 200 17.10 -11.07 -6.06
N THR A 201 15.83 -10.68 -5.96
CA THR A 201 15.13 -10.54 -4.67
C THR A 201 14.29 -11.80 -4.37
N PRO A 202 14.46 -12.44 -3.18
CA PRO A 202 13.77 -13.68 -2.83
C PRO A 202 12.24 -13.62 -2.85
N LEU A 203 11.68 -12.45 -2.56
CA LEU A 203 10.25 -12.15 -2.66
C LEU A 203 10.07 -10.84 -3.40
N ALA A 204 9.64 -10.89 -4.64
CA ALA A 204 9.52 -9.70 -5.47
C ALA A 204 8.19 -9.65 -6.23
N ARG A 205 7.63 -8.45 -6.32
CA ARG A 205 6.49 -8.19 -7.20
C ARG A 205 6.91 -8.30 -8.66
N VAL A 206 6.16 -9.08 -9.41
CA VAL A 206 6.27 -9.18 -10.87
C VAL A 206 5.26 -8.22 -11.49
N TRP A 207 5.71 -7.38 -12.39
CA TRP A 207 4.88 -6.37 -13.02
C TRP A 207 4.50 -6.77 -14.44
N SER A 208 3.22 -6.74 -14.75
CA SER A 208 2.77 -6.65 -16.12
C SER A 208 2.93 -5.22 -16.65
N ARG A 209 2.88 -5.06 -17.97
CA ARG A 209 2.93 -3.74 -18.60
C ARG A 209 1.75 -2.85 -18.19
N GLU A 210 0.56 -3.45 -18.05
CA GLU A 210 -0.66 -2.74 -17.63
C GLU A 210 -0.58 -2.26 -16.19
N GLU A 211 -0.09 -3.10 -15.29
CA GLU A 211 0.12 -2.74 -13.88
C GLU A 211 1.15 -1.62 -13.73
N ALA A 212 2.28 -1.71 -14.46
CA ALA A 212 3.29 -0.66 -14.47
C ALA A 212 2.74 0.66 -15.03
N ALA A 213 1.94 0.60 -16.10
CA ALA A 213 1.29 1.79 -16.65
C ALA A 213 0.29 2.42 -15.66
N TRP A 214 -0.48 1.60 -14.95
CA TRP A 214 -1.36 2.08 -13.88
C TRP A 214 -0.54 2.75 -12.76
N GLN A 215 0.53 2.12 -12.28
CA GLN A 215 1.41 2.63 -11.23
C GLN A 215 1.93 4.04 -11.54
N LEU A 216 2.32 4.27 -12.79
CA LEU A 216 2.86 5.55 -13.23
C LEU A 216 1.79 6.65 -13.40
N LYS A 217 0.51 6.28 -13.53
CA LYS A 217 -0.60 7.20 -13.84
C LYS A 217 -1.66 7.32 -12.75
N ARG A 218 -1.60 6.47 -11.71
CA ARG A 218 -2.63 6.46 -10.66
C ARG A 218 -2.78 7.83 -9.99
N TYR A 219 -3.89 8.03 -9.30
CA TYR A 219 -4.20 9.29 -8.61
C TYR A 219 -3.05 9.74 -7.69
N GLY A 220 -2.65 10.99 -7.84
CA GLY A 220 -1.57 11.59 -7.06
C GLY A 220 -0.15 11.12 -7.43
N SER A 221 0.01 10.34 -8.50
CA SER A 221 1.33 9.83 -8.92
C SER A 221 2.34 10.95 -9.17
N ILE A 222 3.54 10.75 -8.65
CA ILE A 222 4.74 11.56 -8.91
C ILE A 222 5.81 10.61 -9.43
N VAL A 223 6.37 10.95 -10.58
CA VAL A 223 7.41 10.15 -11.24
C VAL A 223 8.58 11.07 -11.57
N ALA A 224 9.79 10.62 -11.29
CA ALA A 224 11.01 11.24 -11.81
C ALA A 224 11.91 10.19 -12.42
N GLN A 225 12.54 10.50 -13.52
CA GLN A 225 13.54 9.66 -14.16
C GLN A 225 14.78 10.48 -14.52
N HIS A 226 15.92 9.81 -14.54
CA HIS A 226 17.21 10.41 -14.87
C HIS A 226 17.95 9.52 -15.84
N SER A 227 18.57 10.14 -16.84
CA SER A 227 19.38 9.46 -17.83
C SER A 227 20.71 10.16 -18.00
N ALA A 228 21.80 9.40 -17.98
CA ALA A 228 23.17 9.87 -18.17
C ALA A 228 23.91 8.92 -19.14
N GLY A 229 23.88 9.22 -20.42
CA GLY A 229 24.32 8.31 -21.48
C GLY A 229 23.39 7.09 -21.55
N SER A 230 23.97 5.89 -21.37
CA SER A 230 23.20 4.63 -21.31
C SER A 230 22.66 4.29 -19.93
N ARG A 231 23.08 5.05 -18.90
CA ARG A 231 22.62 4.79 -17.51
C ARG A 231 21.27 5.44 -17.28
N ARG A 232 20.37 4.70 -16.63
CA ARG A 232 19.00 5.14 -16.37
C ARG A 232 18.56 4.72 -14.98
N GLY A 233 17.63 5.49 -14.42
CA GLY A 233 16.91 5.17 -13.19
C GLY A 233 15.60 5.94 -13.10
N ILE A 234 14.68 5.45 -12.28
CA ILE A 234 13.37 6.03 -12.07
C ILE A 234 12.98 5.90 -10.59
N VAL A 235 12.33 6.92 -10.08
CA VAL A 235 11.71 6.93 -8.75
C VAL A 235 10.24 7.22 -8.91
N THR A 236 9.40 6.43 -8.25
CA THR A 236 7.95 6.60 -8.26
C THR A 236 7.40 6.78 -6.85
N GLY A 237 6.23 7.36 -6.76
CA GLY A 237 5.49 7.53 -5.53
C GLY A 237 4.22 8.31 -5.79
N TYR A 238 3.51 8.69 -4.74
CA TYR A 238 2.25 9.41 -4.87
C TYR A 238 1.99 10.30 -3.66
N LEU A 239 1.10 11.27 -3.88
CA LEU A 239 0.69 12.20 -2.85
C LEU A 239 -0.46 11.60 -2.02
N MET A 240 -0.33 11.69 -0.71
CA MET A 240 -1.36 11.37 0.27
C MET A 240 -1.50 12.49 1.28
N GLU A 241 -2.58 12.47 2.04
CA GLU A 241 -2.75 13.34 3.19
C GLU A 241 -2.62 12.54 4.48
N ILE A 242 -2.02 13.17 5.49
CA ILE A 242 -1.95 12.63 6.85
C ILE A 242 -2.83 13.50 7.74
N ALA A 243 -3.71 12.88 8.52
CA ALA A 243 -4.49 13.56 9.52
C ALA A 243 -3.59 14.07 10.65
N ASN A 244 -3.43 15.36 10.73
CA ASN A 244 -2.87 16.07 11.87
C ASN A 244 -3.65 17.37 12.04
N ALA A 245 -3.26 18.22 12.97
CA ALA A 245 -3.97 19.48 13.26
C ALA A 245 -4.17 20.37 12.00
N GLN A 246 -3.38 20.19 10.94
CA GLN A 246 -3.39 21.02 9.74
C GLN A 246 -3.52 20.26 8.41
N ARG A 247 -3.76 18.94 8.43
CA ARG A 247 -3.68 18.05 7.27
C ARG A 247 -2.37 18.25 6.49
N THR A 248 -1.42 17.37 6.68
CA THR A 248 -0.12 17.42 6.02
C THR A 248 -0.17 16.61 4.72
N ARG A 249 0.14 17.22 3.60
CA ARG A 249 0.34 16.51 2.33
C ARG A 249 1.70 15.79 2.35
N CYS A 250 1.66 14.50 2.14
CA CYS A 250 2.81 13.62 2.21
C CYS A 250 3.10 12.99 0.84
N LEU A 251 4.36 12.98 0.43
CA LEU A 251 4.85 12.23 -0.72
C LEU A 251 5.30 10.85 -0.22
N LEU A 252 4.54 9.80 -0.55
CA LEU A 252 4.96 8.42 -0.31
C LEU A 252 5.83 7.98 -1.49
N ILE A 253 7.09 7.65 -1.22
CA ILE A 253 8.01 7.04 -2.19
C ILE A 253 7.73 5.54 -2.20
N GLU A 254 7.47 4.99 -3.36
CA GLU A 254 7.11 3.58 -3.50
C GLU A 254 8.22 2.77 -4.15
N ASP A 255 8.76 3.25 -5.27
CA ASP A 255 9.83 2.57 -5.98
C ASP A 255 11.09 3.42 -6.06
N LEU A 256 12.23 2.83 -5.69
CA LEU A 256 13.57 3.38 -5.83
C LEU A 256 14.36 2.50 -6.82
N LEU A 257 14.11 2.69 -8.11
CA LEU A 257 14.72 1.89 -9.17
C LEU A 257 15.95 2.65 -9.72
N TRP A 258 17.06 2.48 -9.01
CA TRP A 258 18.32 3.19 -9.36
C TRP A 258 18.91 2.75 -10.68
N GLY A 259 18.56 1.54 -11.16
CA GLY A 259 19.10 0.97 -12.39
C GLY A 259 20.62 0.97 -12.40
N THR A 260 21.20 1.50 -13.48
CA THR A 260 22.66 1.58 -13.67
C THR A 260 23.28 2.92 -13.24
N LEU A 261 22.50 3.81 -12.59
CA LEU A 261 22.98 5.14 -12.17
C LEU A 261 24.10 5.05 -11.13
N ALA A 262 25.14 5.89 -11.29
CA ALA A 262 26.17 6.09 -10.28
C ALA A 262 25.62 6.87 -9.07
N ALA A 263 26.32 6.80 -7.92
CA ALA A 263 25.86 7.42 -6.68
C ALA A 263 25.46 8.90 -6.81
N PRO A 264 26.23 9.82 -7.46
CA PRO A 264 25.81 11.21 -7.64
C PRO A 264 24.55 11.36 -8.49
N GLU A 265 24.35 10.47 -9.46
CA GLU A 265 23.19 10.48 -10.35
C GLU A 265 21.92 10.03 -9.61
N ARG A 266 22.04 9.05 -8.68
CA ARG A 266 20.96 8.61 -7.79
C ARG A 266 20.52 9.73 -6.86
N GLU A 267 21.46 10.48 -6.29
CA GLU A 267 21.14 11.65 -5.47
C GLU A 267 20.43 12.73 -6.30
N THR A 268 20.91 12.99 -7.53
CA THR A 268 20.27 13.94 -8.47
C THR A 268 18.84 13.51 -8.77
N LEU A 269 18.61 12.25 -9.09
CA LEU A 269 17.29 11.70 -9.36
C LEU A 269 16.36 11.84 -8.14
N LEU A 270 16.85 11.49 -6.94
CA LEU A 270 16.06 11.65 -5.72
C LEU A 270 15.69 13.12 -5.48
N HIS A 271 16.60 14.06 -5.65
CA HIS A 271 16.31 15.48 -5.51
C HIS A 271 15.27 15.96 -6.54
N GLN A 272 15.37 15.56 -7.80
CA GLN A 272 14.37 15.86 -8.83
C GLN A 272 12.98 15.33 -8.45
N PHE A 273 12.91 14.13 -7.89
CA PHE A 273 11.67 13.55 -7.42
C PHE A 273 11.07 14.34 -6.25
N LEU A 274 11.89 14.69 -5.26
CA LEU A 274 11.45 15.49 -4.11
C LEU A 274 11.00 16.90 -4.54
N ASP A 275 11.68 17.52 -5.47
CA ASP A 275 11.32 18.85 -5.99
C ASP A 275 9.96 18.81 -6.73
N ARG A 276 9.69 17.75 -7.50
CA ARG A 276 8.35 17.51 -8.10
C ARG A 276 7.29 17.38 -7.01
N GLY A 277 7.55 16.61 -5.95
CA GLY A 277 6.65 16.48 -4.81
C GLY A 277 6.40 17.82 -4.10
N ILE A 278 7.45 18.62 -3.85
CA ILE A 278 7.33 19.96 -3.26
C ILE A 278 6.47 20.87 -4.15
N SER A 279 6.71 20.86 -5.46
CA SER A 279 5.93 21.64 -6.44
C SER A 279 4.45 21.22 -6.46
N ALA A 280 4.16 19.96 -6.18
CA ALA A 280 2.81 19.42 -6.03
C ALA A 280 2.23 19.61 -4.61
N GLY A 281 2.93 20.34 -3.73
CA GLY A 281 2.47 20.74 -2.40
C GLY A 281 2.81 19.76 -1.28
N ALA A 282 3.71 18.79 -1.48
CA ALA A 282 4.16 17.92 -0.41
C ALA A 282 4.97 18.69 0.64
N GLN A 283 4.68 18.42 1.90
CA GLN A 283 5.33 19.01 3.08
C GLN A 283 6.25 17.99 3.78
N MET A 284 6.08 16.72 3.45
CA MET A 284 6.86 15.61 3.99
C MET A 284 7.02 14.53 2.91
N ALA A 285 8.15 13.83 2.94
CA ALA A 285 8.32 12.59 2.20
C ALA A 285 8.52 11.44 3.16
N ILE A 286 7.92 10.29 2.84
CA ILE A 286 8.10 9.04 3.57
C ILE A 286 8.41 7.91 2.59
N VAL A 287 9.21 6.95 3.03
CA VAL A 287 9.53 5.74 2.27
C VAL A 287 9.59 4.56 3.24
N PRO A 288 8.90 3.46 2.96
CA PRO A 288 9.15 2.21 3.65
C PRO A 288 10.52 1.69 3.21
N VAL A 289 11.33 1.26 4.18
CA VAL A 289 12.65 0.72 3.86
C VAL A 289 12.52 -0.72 3.39
N LEU A 290 12.57 -0.93 2.08
CA LEU A 290 12.65 -2.26 1.49
C LEU A 290 14.12 -2.59 1.19
N ASN A 291 14.57 -3.79 1.56
CA ASN A 291 15.99 -4.19 1.48
C ASN A 291 16.46 -4.55 0.05
N TYR A 292 15.76 -4.06 -0.98
CA TYR A 292 16.15 -4.26 -2.38
C TYR A 292 16.94 -3.08 -2.95
N ALA A 293 16.85 -1.90 -2.33
CA ALA A 293 17.42 -0.66 -2.86
C ALA A 293 18.59 -0.14 -2.03
N ASP A 294 19.56 0.49 -2.68
CA ASP A 294 20.57 1.29 -2.00
C ASP A 294 19.95 2.52 -1.34
N LEU A 295 20.10 2.64 -0.03
CA LEU A 295 19.55 3.72 0.78
C LEU A 295 20.51 4.89 1.00
N ALA A 296 21.73 4.85 0.44
CA ALA A 296 22.72 5.94 0.58
C ALA A 296 22.15 7.30 0.09
N PRO A 297 21.42 7.39 -1.04
CA PRO A 297 20.81 8.64 -1.48
C PRO A 297 19.79 9.20 -0.48
N LEU A 298 19.02 8.35 0.19
CA LEU A 298 18.06 8.78 1.24
C LEU A 298 18.81 9.37 2.45
N ARG A 299 19.91 8.73 2.88
CA ARG A 299 20.75 9.25 3.96
C ARG A 299 21.38 10.59 3.59
N ALA A 300 21.94 10.72 2.39
CA ALA A 300 22.47 11.99 1.86
C ALA A 300 21.39 13.09 1.83
N ALA A 301 20.17 12.74 1.45
CA ALA A 301 19.01 13.61 1.49
C ALA A 301 18.41 13.84 2.89
N ARG A 302 19.08 13.37 3.97
CA ARG A 302 18.70 13.58 5.37
C ARG A 302 17.36 12.98 5.78
N PHE A 303 16.96 11.86 5.17
CA PHE A 303 15.88 11.04 5.70
C PHE A 303 16.27 10.43 7.05
N ARG A 304 15.32 10.33 7.95
CA ARG A 304 15.50 9.78 9.30
C ARG A 304 14.49 8.67 9.56
N SER A 305 14.91 7.63 10.27
CA SER A 305 14.03 6.53 10.63
C SER A 305 12.94 6.97 11.59
N SER A 306 11.72 6.53 11.32
CA SER A 306 10.63 6.56 12.29
C SER A 306 10.89 5.55 13.42
N PRO A 307 10.46 5.82 14.66
CA PRO A 307 10.55 4.85 15.74
C PRO A 307 9.58 3.65 15.56
N ARG A 308 8.63 3.75 14.65
CA ARG A 308 7.61 2.72 14.42
C ARG A 308 8.00 1.80 13.28
N LEU A 309 7.71 0.51 13.47
CA LEU A 309 7.92 -0.52 12.46
C LEU A 309 6.63 -0.78 11.67
N VAL A 310 6.81 -1.06 10.39
CA VAL A 310 5.78 -1.68 9.55
C VAL A 310 6.13 -3.15 9.44
N HIS A 311 5.14 -4.00 9.65
CA HIS A 311 5.24 -5.43 9.52
C HIS A 311 4.51 -5.89 8.26
N GLY A 312 5.16 -6.70 7.45
CA GLY A 312 4.57 -7.39 6.31
C GLY A 312 4.40 -8.88 6.62
N TYR A 313 3.20 -9.40 6.40
CA TYR A 313 2.88 -10.81 6.56
C TYR A 313 2.51 -11.43 5.22
N LEU A 314 3.18 -12.52 4.87
CA LEU A 314 2.80 -13.37 3.74
C LEU A 314 2.06 -14.59 4.27
N THR A 315 0.88 -14.83 3.75
CA THR A 315 0.05 -16.00 4.05
C THR A 315 -0.13 -16.80 2.77
N ILE A 316 0.21 -18.10 2.79
CA ILE A 316 0.02 -19.02 1.67
C ILE A 316 -1.15 -19.95 1.97
N PHE A 317 -2.07 -20.07 1.01
CA PHE A 317 -3.32 -20.81 1.19
C PHE A 317 -3.17 -22.32 1.03
N SER A 318 -2.12 -22.80 0.37
CA SER A 318 -1.83 -24.23 0.21
C SER A 318 -1.36 -24.92 1.50
N GLY A 319 -1.01 -24.14 2.52
CA GLY A 319 -0.45 -24.67 3.77
C GLY A 319 1.03 -25.06 3.67
N GLU A 320 1.72 -24.78 2.56
CA GLU A 320 3.17 -24.97 2.46
C GLU A 320 3.89 -24.12 3.52
N PRO A 321 4.86 -24.68 4.24
CA PRO A 321 5.58 -23.96 5.29
C PRO A 321 6.36 -22.79 4.68
N LEU A 322 6.26 -21.64 5.32
CA LEU A 322 7.03 -20.45 4.97
C LEU A 322 8.26 -20.36 5.87
N PRO A 323 9.39 -19.82 5.38
CA PRO A 323 10.52 -19.52 6.24
C PRO A 323 10.12 -18.43 7.25
N GLU A 324 10.77 -18.46 8.41
CA GLU A 324 10.53 -17.44 9.44
C GLU A 324 10.91 -16.03 8.98
N GLU A 325 11.92 -15.93 8.11
CA GLU A 325 12.41 -14.66 7.58
C GLU A 325 12.64 -14.71 6.06
N VAL A 326 12.37 -13.59 5.40
CA VAL A 326 12.74 -13.34 4.01
C VAL A 326 13.78 -12.21 4.01
N PRO A 327 15.02 -12.46 3.55
CA PRO A 327 16.13 -11.52 3.72
C PRO A 327 15.95 -10.21 2.94
N ALA A 328 15.22 -10.24 1.85
CA ALA A 328 14.87 -9.06 1.08
C ALA A 328 13.50 -9.23 0.42
N ALA A 329 12.77 -8.14 0.30
CA ALA A 329 11.48 -8.11 -0.37
C ALA A 329 11.34 -6.84 -1.23
N TYR A 330 10.76 -6.98 -2.40
CA TYR A 330 10.29 -5.89 -3.25
C TYR A 330 8.79 -6.06 -3.46
N LEU A 331 8.01 -5.31 -2.70
CA LEU A 331 6.55 -5.31 -2.76
C LEU A 331 6.05 -3.88 -2.55
N ASP A 332 4.96 -3.54 -3.20
CA ASP A 332 4.21 -2.32 -2.91
C ASP A 332 3.45 -2.48 -1.59
N ILE A 333 3.30 -1.39 -0.86
CA ILE A 333 2.56 -1.39 0.42
C ILE A 333 1.06 -1.15 0.21
N PHE A 334 0.67 -0.67 -0.98
CA PHE A 334 -0.73 -0.37 -1.30
C PHE A 334 -1.11 -0.87 -2.68
#